data_915b9b097ef13090ca8dca2257b1d11c
#
_entry.id   915b9b097ef13090ca8dca2257b1d11c
#
_cell.length_a   1.000
_cell.length_b   1.000
_cell.length_c   1.000
_cell.angle_alpha   90.00
_cell.angle_beta   90.00
_cell.angle_gamma   90.00
#
_symmetry.space_group_name_H-M   'P 1'
#
loop_
_entity.id
_entity.type
_entity.pdbx_description
1 polymer ?
#
loop_
_entity_poly.entity_id
_entity_poly.type
_entity_poly.pdbx_seq_one_letter_code
_entity_poly.pdbx_strand_id
1 'polypeptide(L)'
;ADSYFKGISGYNRLMLAKEFYESFLDCTYILIYQLDAYVFRDELREWCNKGYDYIGAPWLQRPVYKLPVISGIMHLIHSYHKFRGKPSKQDLYGKIGNGGLSLRKVASHYRITCEQNERIDHYLAQKRYHLYNEDVFWATEANGFTYPKVKEAIRFSFDKYPGYCYKLNNRQLPFGCHSWYKRKMKKFWMDFIPLQ
;
A
#
# COMPACT_ATOMS: atom_id res chain seq x y z
N ALA A 1 -23.14 3.09 -8.23
CA ALA A 1 -22.06 3.93 -8.65
C ALA A 1 -21.70 5.02 -7.64
N ASP A 2 -22.61 5.91 -7.23
CA ASP A 2 -22.27 7.02 -6.29
C ASP A 2 -21.82 6.55 -4.90
N SER A 3 -22.17 5.34 -4.50
CA SER A 3 -21.75 4.77 -3.21
C SER A 3 -20.23 4.54 -3.11
N TYR A 4 -19.55 4.34 -4.23
CA TYR A 4 -18.09 4.14 -4.29
C TYR A 4 -17.32 5.40 -3.95
N PHE A 5 -17.89 6.58 -4.15
CA PHE A 5 -17.26 7.87 -3.86
C PHE A 5 -17.56 8.41 -2.46
N LYS A 6 -18.25 7.63 -1.62
CA LYS A 6 -18.62 8.03 -0.25
C LYS A 6 -17.51 7.61 0.75
N GLY A 7 -16.41 8.39 0.78
CA GLY A 7 -15.33 8.24 1.74
C GLY A 7 -14.50 6.95 1.57
N ILE A 8 -13.69 6.62 2.58
CA ILE A 8 -12.75 5.49 2.55
C ILE A 8 -13.46 4.15 2.36
N SER A 9 -14.63 3.95 2.96
CA SER A 9 -15.38 2.70 2.83
C SER A 9 -15.86 2.46 1.40
N GLY A 10 -16.32 3.52 0.72
CA GLY A 10 -16.71 3.44 -0.69
C GLY A 10 -15.50 3.13 -1.58
N TYR A 11 -14.39 3.83 -1.36
CA TYR A 11 -13.15 3.59 -2.07
C TYR A 11 -12.63 2.15 -1.89
N ASN A 12 -12.59 1.64 -0.66
CA ASN A 12 -12.18 0.25 -0.40
C ASN A 12 -13.06 -0.74 -1.16
N ARG A 13 -14.38 -0.50 -1.20
CA ARG A 13 -15.31 -1.34 -1.94
C ARG A 13 -15.03 -1.30 -3.44
N LEU A 14 -14.76 -0.11 -4.00
CA LEU A 14 -14.41 0.02 -5.42
C LEU A 14 -13.14 -0.75 -5.75
N MET A 15 -12.09 -0.57 -4.95
CA MET A 15 -10.78 -1.19 -5.18
C MET A 15 -10.75 -2.71 -4.94
N LEU A 16 -11.79 -3.27 -4.35
CA LEU A 16 -12.00 -4.71 -4.17
C LEU A 16 -13.16 -5.25 -5.03
N ALA A 17 -13.79 -4.41 -5.85
CA ALA A 17 -14.88 -4.82 -6.72
C ALA A 17 -14.36 -5.50 -7.99
N LYS A 18 -15.01 -6.60 -8.37
CA LYS A 18 -14.73 -7.33 -9.61
C LYS A 18 -14.89 -6.44 -10.84
N GLU A 19 -15.99 -5.69 -10.88
CA GLU A 19 -16.37 -4.82 -11.99
C GLU A 19 -15.34 -3.72 -12.27
N PHE A 20 -14.61 -3.29 -11.23
CA PHE A 20 -13.54 -2.32 -11.39
C PHE A 20 -12.41 -2.90 -12.26
N TYR A 21 -11.92 -4.09 -11.94
CA TYR A 21 -10.83 -4.71 -12.73
C TYR A 21 -11.32 -5.25 -14.07
N GLU A 22 -12.56 -5.70 -14.14
CA GLU A 22 -13.20 -6.13 -15.39
C GLU A 22 -13.20 -5.02 -16.45
N SER A 23 -13.37 -3.76 -16.02
CA SER A 23 -13.35 -2.59 -16.92
C SER A 23 -11.97 -2.30 -17.54
N PHE A 24 -10.91 -2.99 -17.12
CA PHE A 24 -9.53 -2.80 -17.58
C PHE A 24 -8.88 -4.09 -18.11
N LEU A 25 -9.68 -5.11 -18.48
CA LEU A 25 -9.13 -6.40 -18.96
C LEU A 25 -8.32 -6.31 -20.25
N ASP A 26 -8.48 -5.24 -21.01
CA ASP A 26 -7.66 -4.89 -22.18
C ASP A 26 -6.27 -4.34 -21.79
N CYS A 27 -6.05 -3.99 -20.51
CA CYS A 27 -4.79 -3.50 -19.96
C CYS A 27 -4.06 -4.60 -19.19
N THR A 28 -2.73 -4.69 -19.35
CA THR A 28 -1.91 -5.59 -18.51
C THR A 28 -1.78 -5.09 -17.09
N TYR A 29 -1.61 -3.75 -16.93
CA TYR A 29 -1.45 -3.07 -15.66
C TYR A 29 -2.28 -1.80 -15.58
N ILE A 30 -2.70 -1.44 -14.39
CA ILE A 30 -3.22 -0.13 -14.05
C ILE A 30 -2.36 0.51 -12.95
N LEU A 31 -2.14 1.80 -13.04
CA LEU A 31 -1.53 2.60 -11.98
C LEU A 31 -2.64 3.33 -11.21
N ILE A 32 -2.80 2.98 -9.94
CA ILE A 32 -3.60 3.81 -9.03
C ILE A 32 -2.76 5.00 -8.63
N TYR A 33 -3.28 6.20 -8.91
CA TYR A 33 -2.63 7.48 -8.66
C TYR A 33 -3.64 8.41 -7.99
N GLN A 34 -3.56 8.57 -6.67
CA GLN A 34 -4.41 9.50 -5.93
C GLN A 34 -3.89 10.94 -6.03
N LEU A 35 -4.75 11.92 -5.77
CA LEU A 35 -4.43 13.35 -5.89
C LEU A 35 -3.25 13.80 -5.03
N ASP A 36 -2.94 13.06 -3.96
CA ASP A 36 -1.79 13.30 -3.07
C ASP A 36 -0.58 12.39 -3.37
N ALA A 37 -0.55 11.81 -4.55
CA ALA A 37 0.62 11.15 -5.11
C ALA A 37 1.43 12.11 -5.99
N TYR A 38 2.70 11.79 -6.21
CA TYR A 38 3.59 12.49 -7.13
C TYR A 38 4.57 11.51 -7.77
N VAL A 39 4.80 11.62 -9.08
CA VAL A 39 5.74 10.79 -9.84
C VAL A 39 6.94 11.64 -10.23
N PHE A 40 8.15 11.16 -9.96
CA PHE A 40 9.41 11.87 -10.19
C PHE A 40 10.09 11.51 -11.51
N ARG A 41 9.77 10.33 -12.08
CA ARG A 41 10.49 9.76 -13.22
C ARG A 41 9.55 9.05 -14.17
N ASP A 42 9.90 9.04 -15.46
CA ASP A 42 9.22 8.25 -16.48
C ASP A 42 9.80 6.81 -16.51
N GLU A 43 9.45 6.02 -15.49
CA GLU A 43 9.90 4.62 -15.32
C GLU A 43 8.72 3.62 -15.29
N LEU A 44 7.48 4.06 -15.59
CA LEU A 44 6.30 3.21 -15.44
C LEU A 44 6.41 1.90 -16.23
N ARG A 45 6.91 1.97 -17.46
CA ARG A 45 7.09 0.80 -18.31
C ARG A 45 8.09 -0.20 -17.73
N GLU A 46 9.17 0.29 -17.11
CA GLU A 46 10.16 -0.55 -16.44
C GLU A 46 9.53 -1.30 -15.26
N TRP A 47 8.69 -0.62 -14.49
CA TRP A 47 7.97 -1.23 -13.37
C TRP A 47 6.96 -2.28 -13.83
N CYS A 48 6.24 -2.06 -14.93
CA CYS A 48 5.37 -3.08 -15.55
C CYS A 48 6.16 -4.32 -15.98
N ASN A 49 7.32 -4.13 -16.58
CA ASN A 49 8.17 -5.23 -17.09
C ASN A 49 8.72 -6.14 -15.98
N LYS A 50 8.68 -5.72 -14.71
CA LYS A 50 9.11 -6.56 -13.57
C LYS A 50 8.16 -7.72 -13.27
N GLY A 51 6.94 -7.68 -13.78
CA GLY A 51 6.00 -8.80 -13.73
C GLY A 51 5.29 -9.00 -12.38
N TYR A 52 5.50 -8.14 -11.37
CA TYR A 52 4.83 -8.26 -10.08
C TYR A 52 3.32 -8.07 -10.20
N ASP A 53 2.56 -8.77 -9.37
CA ASP A 53 1.11 -8.63 -9.36
C ASP A 53 0.66 -7.34 -8.66
N TYR A 54 1.39 -6.94 -7.62
CA TYR A 54 1.14 -5.70 -6.88
C TYR A 54 2.45 -5.03 -6.46
N ILE A 55 2.57 -3.74 -6.73
CA ILE A 55 3.67 -2.89 -6.28
C ILE A 55 3.09 -1.64 -5.61
N GLY A 56 3.57 -1.32 -4.42
CA GLY A 56 3.27 -0.11 -3.68
C GLY A 56 4.40 0.21 -2.71
N ALA A 57 4.24 1.22 -1.86
CA ALA A 57 5.22 1.53 -0.83
C ALA A 57 5.22 0.46 0.27
N PRO A 58 6.40 0.06 0.79
CA PRO A 58 6.46 -0.89 1.90
C PRO A 58 6.07 -0.22 3.22
N TRP A 59 5.41 -0.97 4.11
CA TRP A 59 5.21 -0.53 5.49
C TRP A 59 6.46 -0.80 6.32
N LEU A 60 7.20 0.27 6.60
CA LEU A 60 8.45 0.20 7.35
C LEU A 60 8.21 0.37 8.84
N GLN A 61 8.90 -0.46 9.63
CA GLN A 61 9.02 -0.26 11.06
C GLN A 61 9.95 0.94 11.34
N ARG A 62 9.56 1.81 12.27
CA ARG A 62 10.43 2.90 12.71
C ARG A 62 11.71 2.37 13.37
N PRO A 63 12.87 2.99 13.12
CA PRO A 63 14.12 2.57 13.78
C PRO A 63 14.02 2.53 15.30
N VAL A 64 13.31 3.48 15.92
CA VAL A 64 13.10 3.54 17.37
C VAL A 64 12.43 2.27 17.94
N TYR A 65 11.58 1.60 17.16
CA TYR A 65 10.92 0.36 17.58
C TYR A 65 11.84 -0.87 17.60
N LYS A 66 13.07 -0.73 17.09
CA LYS A 66 14.11 -1.75 17.15
C LYS A 66 14.95 -1.67 18.43
N LEU A 67 14.80 -0.61 19.22
CA LEU A 67 15.47 -0.48 20.52
C LEU A 67 14.95 -1.56 21.50
N PRO A 68 15.81 -2.23 22.28
CA PRO A 68 15.45 -3.42 23.05
C PRO A 68 14.22 -3.25 23.95
N VAL A 69 14.15 -2.17 24.72
CA VAL A 69 13.01 -1.90 25.61
C VAL A 69 11.72 -1.67 24.83
N ILE A 70 11.78 -0.83 23.78
CA ILE A 70 10.62 -0.49 22.95
C ILE A 70 10.17 -1.73 22.16
N SER A 71 11.11 -2.51 21.64
CA SER A 71 10.82 -3.77 20.95
C SER A 71 10.09 -4.75 21.86
N GLY A 72 10.51 -4.90 23.12
CA GLY A 72 9.84 -5.74 24.11
C GLY A 72 8.39 -5.31 24.37
N ILE A 73 8.17 -4.01 24.60
CA ILE A 73 6.83 -3.44 24.77
C ILE A 73 5.96 -3.69 23.53
N MET A 74 6.50 -3.44 22.34
CA MET A 74 5.79 -3.66 21.09
C MET A 74 5.43 -5.13 20.89
N HIS A 75 6.32 -6.05 21.26
CA HIS A 75 6.04 -7.48 21.21
C HIS A 75 4.89 -7.89 22.14
N LEU A 76 4.86 -7.39 23.38
CA LEU A 76 3.77 -7.61 24.32
C LEU A 76 2.43 -7.10 23.80
N ILE A 77 2.41 -5.88 23.25
CA ILE A 77 1.22 -5.29 22.63
C ILE A 77 0.73 -6.16 21.47
N HIS A 78 1.66 -6.63 20.62
CA HIS A 78 1.33 -7.50 19.49
C HIS A 78 0.72 -8.82 19.96
N SER A 79 1.35 -9.48 20.93
CA SER A 79 0.87 -10.74 21.50
C SER A 79 -0.52 -10.56 22.12
N TYR A 80 -0.76 -9.47 22.83
CA TYR A 80 -2.09 -9.14 23.38
C TYR A 80 -3.14 -8.96 22.29
N HIS A 81 -2.82 -8.20 21.20
CA HIS A 81 -3.74 -8.05 20.08
C HIS A 81 -4.05 -9.40 19.42
N LYS A 82 -3.03 -10.23 19.20
CA LYS A 82 -3.18 -11.56 18.61
C LYS A 82 -4.06 -12.47 19.49
N PHE A 83 -3.85 -12.46 20.82
CA PHE A 83 -4.68 -13.18 21.76
C PHE A 83 -6.15 -12.74 21.71
N ARG A 84 -6.41 -11.45 21.48
CA ARG A 84 -7.76 -10.89 21.35
C ARG A 84 -8.35 -11.05 19.94
N GLY A 85 -7.69 -11.74 19.02
CA GLY A 85 -8.13 -11.86 17.63
C GLY A 85 -8.20 -10.52 16.88
N LYS A 86 -7.42 -9.50 17.33
CA LYS A 86 -7.44 -8.16 16.72
C LYS A 86 -6.26 -7.99 15.79
N PRO A 87 -6.45 -7.35 14.62
CA PRO A 87 -5.34 -7.06 13.72
C PRO A 87 -4.36 -6.07 14.36
N SER A 88 -3.09 -6.23 14.04
CA SER A 88 -2.01 -5.37 14.52
C SER A 88 -1.26 -4.73 13.36
N LYS A 89 -0.82 -3.49 13.53
CA LYS A 89 0.07 -2.82 12.56
C LYS A 89 1.39 -3.56 12.37
N GLN A 90 1.79 -4.35 13.34
CA GLN A 90 3.04 -5.11 13.29
C GLN A 90 2.97 -6.23 12.25
N ASP A 91 1.77 -6.76 11.98
CA ASP A 91 1.55 -7.77 10.94
C ASP A 91 1.84 -7.22 9.53
N LEU A 92 1.85 -5.90 9.38
CA LEU A 92 2.10 -5.22 8.12
C LEU A 92 3.58 -4.87 7.90
N TYR A 93 4.42 -4.90 8.95
CA TYR A 93 5.81 -4.51 8.77
C TYR A 93 6.55 -5.42 7.79
N GLY A 94 7.19 -4.80 6.80
CA GLY A 94 7.87 -5.50 5.72
C GLY A 94 6.97 -5.96 4.57
N LYS A 95 5.65 -5.81 4.68
CA LYS A 95 4.74 -6.06 3.57
C LYS A 95 4.64 -4.85 2.64
N ILE A 96 4.24 -5.11 1.40
CA ILE A 96 4.05 -4.12 0.35
C ILE A 96 2.58 -3.72 0.33
N GLY A 97 2.29 -2.45 0.48
CA GLY A 97 0.93 -1.92 0.52
C GLY A 97 0.85 -0.53 -0.09
N ASN A 98 0.01 0.33 0.50
CA ASN A 98 -0.24 1.70 0.08
C ASN A 98 -1.00 1.83 -1.25
N GLY A 99 -2.32 1.83 -1.16
CA GLY A 99 -3.23 1.95 -2.30
C GLY A 99 -3.17 3.27 -3.06
N GLY A 100 -2.60 4.35 -2.47
CA GLY A 100 -2.63 5.69 -3.06
C GLY A 100 -1.66 5.92 -4.22
N LEU A 101 -0.55 5.16 -4.28
CA LEU A 101 0.31 5.01 -5.45
C LEU A 101 0.69 3.54 -5.56
N SER A 102 0.01 2.80 -6.42
CA SER A 102 0.25 1.36 -6.58
C SER A 102 0.07 0.92 -8.02
N LEU A 103 0.95 0.04 -8.48
CA LEU A 103 0.86 -0.62 -9.79
C LEU A 103 0.26 -2.00 -9.59
N ARG A 104 -0.77 -2.32 -10.37
CA ARG A 104 -1.62 -3.51 -10.23
C ARG A 104 -1.72 -4.26 -11.54
N LYS A 105 -1.39 -5.55 -11.54
CA LYS A 105 -1.60 -6.43 -12.68
C LYS A 105 -3.08 -6.80 -12.76
N VAL A 106 -3.76 -6.37 -13.82
CA VAL A 106 -5.22 -6.45 -13.93
C VAL A 106 -5.73 -7.88 -13.81
N ALA A 107 -5.16 -8.80 -14.60
CA ALA A 107 -5.59 -10.20 -14.61
C ALA A 107 -5.52 -10.86 -13.22
N SER A 108 -4.46 -10.57 -12.44
CA SER A 108 -4.28 -11.13 -11.10
C SER A 108 -5.30 -10.57 -10.10
N HIS A 109 -5.56 -9.27 -10.15
CA HIS A 109 -6.56 -8.64 -9.30
C HIS A 109 -7.98 -9.11 -9.66
N TYR A 110 -8.30 -9.15 -10.96
CA TYR A 110 -9.59 -9.66 -11.43
C TYR A 110 -9.82 -11.11 -10.97
N ARG A 111 -8.81 -11.98 -11.13
CA ARG A 111 -8.90 -13.37 -10.66
C ARG A 111 -9.22 -13.44 -9.16
N ILE A 112 -8.50 -12.70 -8.32
CA ILE A 112 -8.74 -12.72 -6.86
C ILE A 112 -10.14 -12.20 -6.51
N THR A 113 -10.62 -11.14 -7.17
CA THR A 113 -11.97 -10.62 -6.91
C THR A 113 -13.06 -11.61 -7.32
N CYS A 114 -12.79 -12.49 -8.28
CA CYS A 114 -13.70 -13.59 -8.64
C CYS A 114 -13.62 -14.76 -7.65
N GLU A 115 -12.39 -15.23 -7.35
CA GLU A 115 -12.16 -16.43 -6.55
C GLU A 115 -12.41 -16.23 -5.05
N GLN A 116 -12.22 -15.01 -4.53
CA GLN A 116 -12.29 -14.71 -3.10
C GLN A 116 -13.41 -13.71 -2.75
N ASN A 117 -14.48 -13.69 -3.52
CA ASN A 117 -15.58 -12.73 -3.34
C ASN A 117 -16.17 -12.78 -1.92
N GLU A 118 -16.49 -13.97 -1.40
CA GLU A 118 -17.03 -14.14 -0.03
C GLU A 118 -16.05 -13.63 1.03
N ARG A 119 -14.74 -13.86 0.83
CA ARG A 119 -13.69 -13.37 1.73
C ARG A 119 -13.58 -11.85 1.68
N ILE A 120 -13.72 -11.24 0.51
CA ILE A 120 -13.74 -9.78 0.32
C ILE A 120 -14.94 -9.18 1.06
N ASP A 121 -16.13 -9.77 0.92
CA ASP A 121 -17.34 -9.29 1.61
C ASP A 121 -17.18 -9.37 3.13
N HIS A 122 -16.66 -10.48 3.65
CA HIS A 122 -16.35 -10.63 5.07
C HIS A 122 -15.31 -9.59 5.54
N TYR A 123 -14.27 -9.36 4.74
CA TYR A 123 -13.22 -8.39 5.02
C TYR A 123 -13.79 -6.95 5.06
N LEU A 124 -14.59 -6.57 4.08
CA LEU A 124 -15.24 -5.26 4.01
C LEU A 124 -16.25 -5.02 5.14
N ALA A 125 -16.83 -6.08 5.70
CA ALA A 125 -17.71 -5.99 6.87
C ALA A 125 -16.97 -5.55 8.15
N GLN A 126 -15.65 -5.71 8.23
CA GLN A 126 -14.80 -5.35 9.39
C GLN A 126 -14.53 -3.84 9.50
N LYS A 127 -15.51 -3.00 9.25
CA LYS A 127 -15.42 -1.53 9.07
C LYS A 127 -14.78 -0.75 10.24
N ARG A 128 -14.61 -1.36 11.42
CA ARG A 128 -14.18 -0.66 12.63
C ARG A 128 -12.67 -0.39 12.69
N TYR A 129 -11.87 -1.01 11.84
CA TYR A 129 -10.41 -0.95 11.93
C TYR A 129 -9.81 -0.47 10.62
N HIS A 130 -9.04 0.63 10.66
CA HIS A 130 -8.27 1.12 9.51
C HIS A 130 -7.25 0.11 8.97
N LEU A 131 -7.06 -1.04 9.64
CA LEU A 131 -6.24 -2.16 9.19
C LEU A 131 -7.00 -3.09 8.23
N TYR A 132 -8.27 -2.81 7.94
CA TYR A 132 -9.09 -3.47 6.94
C TYR A 132 -9.31 -2.58 5.70
N ASN A 133 -8.32 -1.77 5.33
CA ASN A 133 -8.32 -1.06 4.06
C ASN A 133 -7.95 -2.00 2.91
N GLU A 134 -8.31 -1.61 1.68
CA GLU A 134 -8.11 -2.43 0.49
C GLU A 134 -6.63 -2.78 0.24
N ASP A 135 -5.73 -1.85 0.50
CA ASP A 135 -4.29 -2.05 0.37
C ASP A 135 -3.74 -3.11 1.34
N VAL A 136 -4.34 -3.21 2.52
CA VAL A 136 -4.03 -4.28 3.48
C VAL A 136 -4.54 -5.63 2.96
N PHE A 137 -5.75 -5.69 2.39
CA PHE A 137 -6.25 -6.91 1.75
C PHE A 137 -5.29 -7.42 0.68
N TRP A 138 -4.91 -6.55 -0.25
CA TRP A 138 -3.98 -6.90 -1.32
C TRP A 138 -2.62 -7.36 -0.80
N ALA A 139 -2.15 -6.82 0.31
CA ALA A 139 -0.86 -7.16 0.90
C ALA A 139 -0.86 -8.45 1.76
N THR A 140 -2.04 -8.90 2.25
CA THR A 140 -2.10 -9.96 3.26
C THR A 140 -2.99 -11.13 2.89
N GLU A 141 -4.04 -10.89 2.09
CA GLU A 141 -5.11 -11.83 1.83
C GLU A 141 -5.13 -12.38 0.39
N ALA A 142 -4.50 -11.66 -0.57
CA ALA A 142 -4.49 -12.06 -1.98
C ALA A 142 -3.58 -13.28 -2.22
N ASN A 143 -4.18 -14.44 -2.44
CA ASN A 143 -3.45 -15.68 -2.62
C ASN A 143 -2.70 -15.71 -3.96
N GLY A 144 -1.44 -16.16 -3.92
CA GLY A 144 -0.61 -16.35 -5.11
C GLY A 144 -0.09 -15.07 -5.76
N PHE A 145 -0.20 -13.91 -5.08
CA PHE A 145 0.40 -12.67 -5.58
C PHE A 145 1.92 -12.67 -5.43
N THR A 146 2.58 -12.10 -6.42
CA THR A 146 4.01 -11.79 -6.42
C THR A 146 4.22 -10.32 -6.08
N TYR A 147 5.16 -10.08 -5.15
CA TYR A 147 5.50 -8.75 -4.64
C TYR A 147 7.00 -8.50 -4.76
N PRO A 148 7.44 -7.24 -4.94
CA PRO A 148 8.84 -6.90 -4.80
C PRO A 148 9.33 -7.08 -3.35
N LYS A 149 10.62 -7.31 -3.19
CA LYS A 149 11.25 -7.19 -1.86
C LYS A 149 11.19 -5.73 -1.37
N VAL A 150 11.21 -5.53 -0.06
CA VAL A 150 11.16 -4.18 0.57
C VAL A 150 12.17 -3.21 -0.05
N LYS A 151 13.41 -3.65 -0.29
CA LYS A 151 14.47 -2.82 -0.89
C LYS A 151 14.10 -2.33 -2.29
N GLU A 152 13.38 -3.13 -3.05
CA GLU A 152 12.92 -2.76 -4.40
C GLU A 152 11.65 -1.89 -4.33
N ALA A 153 10.71 -2.23 -3.46
CA ALA A 153 9.49 -1.46 -3.26
C ALA A 153 9.78 -0.02 -2.79
N ILE A 154 10.82 0.20 -2.00
CA ILE A 154 11.29 1.55 -1.65
C ILE A 154 11.69 2.34 -2.91
N ARG A 155 12.30 1.71 -3.92
CA ARG A 155 12.62 2.39 -5.18
C ARG A 155 11.39 2.78 -5.98
N PHE A 156 10.28 2.06 -5.81
CA PHE A 156 9.01 2.39 -6.43
C PHE A 156 8.31 3.55 -5.71
N SER A 157 8.09 3.45 -4.39
CA SER A 157 7.32 4.50 -3.71
C SER A 157 7.72 4.70 -2.25
N PHE A 158 7.64 5.97 -1.80
CA PHE A 158 7.64 6.35 -0.38
C PHE A 158 6.23 6.79 0.02
N ASP A 159 5.73 6.26 1.15
CA ASP A 159 4.49 6.74 1.79
C ASP A 159 4.80 7.45 3.11
N LYS A 160 5.21 6.70 4.13
CA LYS A 160 5.53 7.24 5.46
C LYS A 160 7.03 7.35 5.67
N TYR A 161 7.44 8.30 6.52
CA TYR A 161 8.84 8.51 6.90
C TYR A 161 9.78 8.75 5.71
N PRO A 162 9.46 9.72 4.81
CA PRO A 162 10.19 9.88 3.54
C PRO A 162 11.69 10.09 3.75
N GLY A 163 12.13 10.83 4.76
CA GLY A 163 13.55 11.00 5.08
C GLY A 163 14.25 9.70 5.49
N TYR A 164 13.51 8.76 6.13
CA TYR A 164 14.05 7.43 6.43
C TYR A 164 14.10 6.56 5.18
N CYS A 165 13.03 6.56 4.38
CA CYS A 165 13.00 5.87 3.09
C CYS A 165 14.12 6.35 2.17
N TYR A 166 14.35 7.66 2.10
CA TYR A 166 15.42 8.28 1.32
C TYR A 166 16.81 7.78 1.73
N LYS A 167 17.08 7.67 3.06
CA LYS A 167 18.33 7.08 3.56
C LYS A 167 18.47 5.61 3.14
N LEU A 168 17.40 4.83 3.25
CA LEU A 168 17.40 3.42 2.84
C LEU A 168 17.54 3.23 1.33
N ASN A 169 17.09 4.21 0.54
CA ASN A 169 17.20 4.23 -0.92
C ASN A 169 18.50 4.91 -1.41
N ASN A 170 19.58 4.88 -0.63
CA ASN A 170 20.88 5.47 -0.97
C ASN A 170 20.79 6.96 -1.34
N ARG A 171 19.90 7.71 -0.68
CA ARG A 171 19.61 9.13 -0.96
C ARG A 171 19.14 9.38 -2.40
N GLN A 172 18.43 8.44 -2.97
CA GLN A 172 17.77 8.60 -4.27
C GLN A 172 16.26 8.71 -4.08
N LEU A 173 15.63 9.55 -4.89
CA LEU A 173 14.17 9.62 -4.95
C LEU A 173 13.62 8.32 -5.55
N PRO A 174 12.41 7.90 -5.15
CA PRO A 174 11.71 6.77 -5.74
C PRO A 174 11.14 7.13 -7.12
N PHE A 175 10.49 6.18 -7.79
CA PHE A 175 9.64 6.47 -8.95
C PHE A 175 8.54 7.46 -8.57
N GLY A 176 7.89 7.30 -7.42
CA GLY A 176 6.89 8.24 -6.94
C GLY A 176 6.70 8.21 -5.42
N CYS A 177 5.78 9.03 -4.93
CA CYS A 177 5.41 9.05 -3.52
C CYS A 177 3.91 9.27 -3.36
N HIS A 178 3.42 9.00 -2.14
CA HIS A 178 2.04 9.24 -1.75
C HIS A 178 1.98 10.05 -0.45
N SER A 179 0.87 10.75 -0.24
CA SER A 179 0.63 11.57 0.96
C SER A 179 1.67 12.67 1.17
N TRP A 180 2.25 13.20 0.10
CA TRP A 180 3.39 14.12 0.16
C TRP A 180 3.06 15.43 0.87
N TYR A 181 1.83 15.97 0.75
CA TYR A 181 1.44 17.25 1.36
C TYR A 181 1.04 17.13 2.84
N LYS A 182 0.91 15.92 3.41
CA LYS A 182 0.56 15.76 4.82
C LYS A 182 1.61 16.41 5.72
N ARG A 183 1.15 17.18 6.74
CA ARG A 183 2.00 18.04 7.62
C ARG A 183 3.33 17.41 8.05
N LYS A 184 3.32 16.11 8.40
CA LYS A 184 4.53 15.41 8.87
C LYS A 184 5.53 15.05 7.76
N MET A 185 5.12 15.09 6.51
CA MET A 185 5.92 14.69 5.34
C MET A 185 6.23 15.86 4.43
N LYS A 186 5.37 16.88 4.42
CA LYS A 186 5.49 18.07 3.58
C LYS A 186 6.88 18.71 3.67
N LYS A 187 7.43 18.88 4.90
CA LYS A 187 8.76 19.48 5.10
C LYS A 187 9.86 18.79 4.31
N PHE A 188 9.82 17.46 4.20
CA PHE A 188 10.79 16.72 3.39
C PHE A 188 10.54 16.90 1.90
N TRP A 189 9.27 16.85 1.48
CA TRP A 189 8.92 16.87 0.08
C TRP A 189 9.02 18.25 -0.58
N MET A 190 8.96 19.33 0.20
CA MET A 190 9.11 20.71 -0.32
C MET A 190 10.45 20.95 -1.02
N ASP A 191 11.49 20.17 -0.68
CA ASP A 191 12.80 20.26 -1.33
C ASP A 191 12.81 19.61 -2.74
N PHE A 192 11.78 18.82 -3.08
CA PHE A 192 11.75 18.00 -4.29
C PHE A 192 10.51 18.20 -5.16
N ILE A 193 9.41 18.66 -4.59
CA ILE A 193 8.14 18.87 -5.29
C ILE A 193 7.88 20.37 -5.36
N PRO A 194 7.86 20.97 -6.59
CA PRO A 194 7.55 22.38 -6.74
C PRO A 194 6.11 22.63 -6.26
N LEU A 195 5.96 23.52 -5.30
CA LEU A 195 4.64 24.02 -4.91
C LEU A 195 4.20 25.00 -6.01
N GLN A 196 3.11 24.70 -6.68
CA GLN A 196 2.39 25.63 -7.53
C GLN A 196 1.61 26.63 -6.69
#